data_aca3e0106c0cb39f71891637f1264421
#
_entry.id   aca3e0106c0cb39f71891637f1264421
#
_cell.length_a   1.000
_cell.length_b   1.000
_cell.length_c   1.000
_cell.angle_alpha   90.00
_cell.angle_beta   90.00
_cell.angle_gamma   90.00
#
_symmetry.space_group_name_H-M   'P 1'
#
loop_
_entity.id
_entity.type
_entity.pdbx_description
1 polymer ?
#
loop_
_entity_poly.entity_id
_entity_poly.type
_entity_poly.pdbx_seq_one_letter_code
_entity_poly.pdbx_strand_id
1 'polypeptide(L)'
;MSTVPTDEIYDKYLQKAIAEINGLGDEIAHASGGTRVPVLGSGHPLADVMLLKYEPQPQEVQEGVAFFGRAGQAVLKSLQRLHVDPMEVYGTNAVKFAGCDLGLAREWLRRELRIVEPKLLVVMGEDALEFLNGLEFPLARPLEWTPGERQNFTPTIEALPVPDIDSSLDEAPAKTAFWNAFKAIGPWWAELPPY
;
A
#
# COMPACT_ATOMS: atom_id res chain seq x y z
N MET A 1 -27.99 9.03 25.83
CA MET A 1 -26.55 9.11 26.07
C MET A 1 -25.84 9.19 24.73
N SER A 2 -25.18 10.28 24.51
CA SER A 2 -24.71 10.75 23.20
C SER A 2 -23.36 10.14 22.86
N THR A 3 -23.35 9.11 22.01
CA THR A 3 -22.13 8.56 21.37
C THR A 3 -21.95 9.07 19.93
N VAL A 4 -22.65 10.13 19.59
CA VAL A 4 -22.86 10.58 18.21
C VAL A 4 -21.76 11.45 17.60
N PRO A 5 -20.94 12.26 18.29
CA PRO A 5 -20.01 13.16 17.58
C PRO A 5 -18.81 12.48 16.95
N THR A 6 -18.28 11.42 17.56
CA THR A 6 -17.05 10.75 17.08
C THR A 6 -17.32 9.90 15.84
N ASP A 7 -18.42 9.15 15.85
CA ASP A 7 -18.81 8.30 14.72
C ASP A 7 -19.19 9.13 13.50
N GLU A 8 -19.90 10.24 13.68
CA GLU A 8 -20.26 11.14 12.57
C GLU A 8 -19.02 11.83 11.98
N ILE A 9 -18.03 12.19 12.79
CA ILE A 9 -16.78 12.76 12.32
C ILE A 9 -16.01 11.73 11.52
N TYR A 10 -15.87 10.52 12.03
CA TYR A 10 -15.21 9.41 11.33
C TYR A 10 -15.88 9.12 10.00
N ASP A 11 -17.21 9.00 9.96
CA ASP A 11 -17.97 8.77 8.74
C ASP A 11 -17.73 9.85 7.68
N LYS A 12 -17.67 11.12 8.09
CA LYS A 12 -17.36 12.22 7.19
C LYS A 12 -15.95 12.13 6.60
N TYR A 13 -14.94 11.77 7.42
CA TYR A 13 -13.59 11.53 6.95
C TYR A 13 -13.53 10.36 5.98
N LEU A 14 -14.21 9.27 6.31
CA LEU A 14 -14.26 8.08 5.45
C LEU A 14 -14.92 8.39 4.12
N GLN A 15 -16.07 9.08 4.09
CA GLN A 15 -16.75 9.47 2.85
C GLN A 15 -15.89 10.40 2.00
N LYS A 16 -15.17 11.34 2.62
CA LYS A 16 -14.21 12.20 1.93
C LYS A 16 -13.08 11.39 1.30
N ALA A 17 -12.47 10.48 2.05
CA ALA A 17 -11.39 9.62 1.56
C ALA A 17 -11.86 8.73 0.39
N ILE A 18 -13.04 8.13 0.49
CA ILE A 18 -13.65 7.34 -0.60
C ILE A 18 -13.82 8.20 -1.86
N ALA A 19 -14.37 9.41 -1.73
CA ALA A 19 -14.57 10.32 -2.86
C ALA A 19 -13.24 10.72 -3.50
N GLU A 20 -12.21 11.02 -2.72
CA GLU A 20 -10.87 11.38 -3.21
C GLU A 20 -10.17 10.21 -3.91
N ILE A 21 -10.25 9.00 -3.36
CA ILE A 21 -9.70 7.79 -4.00
C ILE A 21 -10.43 7.48 -5.32
N ASN A 22 -11.74 7.59 -5.36
CA ASN A 22 -12.51 7.37 -6.57
C ASN A 22 -12.18 8.43 -7.64
N GLY A 23 -12.09 9.68 -7.26
CA GLY A 23 -11.69 10.77 -8.15
C GLY A 23 -10.28 10.57 -8.73
N LEU A 24 -9.34 10.11 -7.92
CA LEU A 24 -8.00 9.75 -8.37
C LEU A 24 -8.05 8.57 -9.34
N GLY A 25 -8.85 7.55 -9.07
CA GLY A 25 -9.05 6.39 -9.94
C GLY A 25 -9.59 6.79 -11.32
N ASP A 26 -10.57 7.69 -11.37
CA ASP A 26 -11.13 8.23 -12.62
C ASP A 26 -10.06 8.99 -13.42
N GLU A 27 -9.25 9.79 -12.77
CA GLU A 27 -8.14 10.52 -13.37
C GLU A 27 -7.08 9.59 -13.97
N ILE A 28 -6.70 8.53 -13.26
CA ILE A 28 -5.77 7.50 -13.73
C ILE A 28 -6.36 6.76 -14.94
N ALA A 29 -7.63 6.38 -14.86
CA ALA A 29 -8.33 5.73 -15.97
C ALA A 29 -8.38 6.61 -17.22
N HIS A 30 -8.62 7.89 -17.06
CA HIS A 30 -8.59 8.86 -18.16
C HIS A 30 -7.19 8.99 -18.77
N ALA A 31 -6.16 9.07 -17.94
CA ALA A 31 -4.76 9.16 -18.38
C ALA A 31 -4.27 7.91 -19.12
N SER A 32 -4.87 6.74 -18.88
CA SER A 32 -4.56 5.50 -19.61
C SER A 32 -5.03 5.52 -21.08
N GLY A 33 -5.87 6.50 -21.44
CA GLY A 33 -6.37 6.67 -22.79
C GLY A 33 -7.33 5.59 -23.29
N GLY A 34 -7.86 4.76 -22.40
CA GLY A 34 -8.75 3.63 -22.73
C GLY A 34 -8.07 2.47 -23.44
N THR A 35 -6.77 2.55 -23.73
CA THR A 35 -6.00 1.50 -24.42
C THR A 35 -5.41 0.48 -23.45
N ARG A 36 -5.38 0.79 -22.16
CA ARG A 36 -4.82 -0.04 -21.10
C ARG A 36 -5.74 0.00 -19.89
N VAL A 37 -5.84 -1.12 -19.20
CA VAL A 37 -6.59 -1.20 -17.94
C VAL A 37 -5.67 -0.72 -16.82
N PRO A 38 -6.00 0.40 -16.14
CA PRO A 38 -5.24 0.80 -14.98
C PRO A 38 -5.53 -0.13 -13.80
N VAL A 39 -4.49 -0.41 -13.01
CA VAL A 39 -4.63 -1.17 -11.77
C VAL A 39 -4.69 -0.18 -10.62
N LEU A 40 -5.87 -0.06 -10.03
CA LEU A 40 -6.13 0.87 -8.95
C LEU A 40 -5.85 0.24 -7.59
N GLY A 41 -5.52 1.07 -6.61
CA GLY A 41 -5.38 0.64 -5.23
C GLY A 41 -6.69 0.06 -4.67
N SER A 42 -6.56 -0.88 -3.74
CA SER A 42 -7.68 -1.59 -3.13
C SER A 42 -7.55 -1.66 -1.62
N GLY A 43 -8.67 -1.74 -0.93
CA GLY A 43 -8.73 -1.84 0.52
C GLY A 43 -9.33 -0.63 1.19
N HIS A 44 -9.05 -0.46 2.49
CA HIS A 44 -9.64 0.61 3.28
C HIS A 44 -8.94 1.95 3.03
N PRO A 45 -9.65 3.01 2.64
CA PRO A 45 -9.02 4.29 2.27
C PRO A 45 -8.45 5.09 3.45
N LEU A 46 -8.72 4.68 4.68
CA LEU A 46 -8.11 5.22 5.90
C LEU A 46 -7.31 4.15 6.65
N ALA A 47 -6.67 3.26 5.93
CA ALA A 47 -5.92 2.14 6.50
C ALA A 47 -4.70 2.60 7.31
N ASP A 48 -4.45 1.92 8.42
CA ASP A 48 -3.21 2.12 9.19
C ASP A 48 -1.99 1.50 8.49
N VAL A 49 -2.21 0.45 7.68
CA VAL A 49 -1.17 -0.24 6.92
C VAL A 49 -1.41 -0.09 5.43
N MET A 50 -0.42 0.44 4.73
CA MET A 50 -0.42 0.53 3.26
C MET A 50 0.65 -0.40 2.69
N LEU A 51 0.25 -1.23 1.74
CA LEU A 51 1.14 -2.13 1.02
C LEU A 51 1.46 -1.54 -0.35
N LEU A 52 2.74 -1.44 -0.67
CA LEU A 52 3.22 -0.87 -1.93
C LEU A 52 4.07 -1.89 -2.68
N LYS A 53 3.65 -2.26 -3.90
CA LYS A 53 4.46 -2.95 -4.90
C LYS A 53 4.90 -1.97 -5.98
N TYR A 54 5.85 -2.38 -6.82
CA TYR A 54 6.30 -1.54 -7.93
C TYR A 54 5.33 -1.58 -9.11
N GLU A 55 5.05 -2.76 -9.66
CA GLU A 55 4.25 -2.91 -10.86
C GLU A 55 3.18 -4.00 -10.74
N PRO A 56 2.06 -3.87 -11.48
CA PRO A 56 1.00 -4.87 -11.45
C PRO A 56 1.37 -6.13 -12.23
N GLN A 57 0.85 -7.26 -11.75
CA GLN A 57 0.93 -8.55 -12.42
C GLN A 57 -0.26 -8.75 -13.38
N PRO A 58 -0.18 -9.71 -14.34
CA PRO A 58 -1.24 -9.92 -15.33
C PRO A 58 -2.64 -10.11 -14.76
N GLN A 59 -2.79 -10.81 -13.65
CA GLN A 59 -4.11 -10.99 -13.01
C GLN A 59 -4.67 -9.68 -12.46
N GLU A 60 -3.81 -8.83 -11.91
CA GLU A 60 -4.21 -7.50 -11.45
C GLU A 60 -4.64 -6.62 -12.63
N VAL A 61 -3.91 -6.69 -13.75
CA VAL A 61 -4.25 -5.95 -14.98
C VAL A 61 -5.59 -6.40 -15.54
N GLN A 62 -5.88 -7.71 -15.51
CA GLN A 62 -7.13 -8.27 -15.99
C GLN A 62 -8.34 -7.74 -15.20
N GLU A 63 -8.19 -7.62 -13.88
CA GLU A 63 -9.27 -7.19 -12.98
C GLU A 63 -9.24 -5.68 -12.67
N GLY A 64 -8.14 -5.01 -12.97
CA GLY A 64 -7.96 -3.59 -12.64
C GLY A 64 -7.80 -3.29 -11.15
N VAL A 65 -7.44 -4.30 -10.35
CA VAL A 65 -7.40 -4.22 -8.87
C VAL A 65 -6.03 -4.68 -8.37
N ALA A 66 -5.38 -3.83 -7.57
CA ALA A 66 -4.12 -4.14 -6.93
C ALA A 66 -4.24 -5.34 -5.97
N PHE A 67 -3.23 -6.19 -5.93
CA PHE A 67 -3.17 -7.40 -5.13
C PHE A 67 -4.25 -8.45 -5.46
N PHE A 68 -4.93 -8.34 -6.59
CA PHE A 68 -5.83 -9.39 -7.04
C PHE A 68 -5.03 -10.61 -7.53
N GLY A 69 -5.37 -11.79 -7.01
CA GLY A 69 -4.73 -13.05 -7.39
C GLY A 69 -3.82 -13.65 -6.32
N ARG A 70 -2.78 -14.38 -6.73
CA ARG A 70 -1.89 -15.17 -5.85
C ARG A 70 -1.19 -14.33 -4.79
N ALA A 71 -0.66 -13.18 -5.18
CA ALA A 71 0.03 -12.28 -4.25
C ALA A 71 -0.91 -11.78 -3.14
N GLY A 72 -2.10 -11.34 -3.51
CA GLY A 72 -3.12 -10.92 -2.56
C GLY A 72 -3.53 -12.01 -1.59
N GLN A 73 -3.72 -13.24 -2.09
CA GLN A 73 -4.03 -14.39 -1.25
C GLN A 73 -2.92 -14.71 -0.25
N ALA A 74 -1.65 -14.64 -0.70
CA ALA A 74 -0.49 -14.88 0.16
C ALA A 74 -0.38 -13.80 1.26
N VAL A 75 -0.59 -12.54 0.90
CA VAL A 75 -0.59 -11.42 1.85
C VAL A 75 -1.72 -11.56 2.86
N LEU A 76 -2.94 -11.87 2.43
CA LEU A 76 -4.08 -12.07 3.33
C LEU A 76 -3.82 -13.18 4.35
N LYS A 77 -3.27 -14.32 3.91
CA LYS A 77 -2.87 -15.41 4.82
C LYS A 77 -1.80 -14.98 5.81
N SER A 78 -0.83 -14.19 5.34
CA SER A 78 0.24 -13.67 6.19
C SER A 78 -0.29 -12.69 7.25
N LEU A 79 -1.20 -11.79 6.87
CA LEU A 79 -1.86 -10.86 7.80
C LEU A 79 -2.69 -11.62 8.85
N GLN A 80 -3.47 -12.61 8.43
CA GLN A 80 -4.25 -13.46 9.33
C GLN A 80 -3.36 -14.18 10.36
N ARG A 81 -2.22 -14.65 9.91
CA ARG A 81 -1.21 -15.30 10.78
C ARG A 81 -0.65 -14.36 11.84
N LEU A 82 -0.59 -13.07 11.53
CA LEU A 82 -0.12 -12.01 12.44
C LEU A 82 -1.24 -11.38 13.26
N HIS A 83 -2.47 -11.87 13.13
CA HIS A 83 -3.66 -11.29 13.75
C HIS A 83 -3.90 -9.81 13.37
N VAL A 84 -3.47 -9.43 12.17
CA VAL A 84 -3.76 -8.12 11.58
C VAL A 84 -5.04 -8.23 10.76
N ASP A 85 -5.99 -7.32 11.02
CA ASP A 85 -7.25 -7.32 10.28
C ASP A 85 -7.00 -6.89 8.82
N PRO A 86 -7.30 -7.76 7.82
CA PRO A 86 -7.14 -7.39 6.42
C PRO A 86 -8.00 -6.19 5.98
N MET A 87 -9.06 -5.88 6.72
CA MET A 87 -9.92 -4.71 6.46
C MET A 87 -9.24 -3.38 6.82
N GLU A 88 -8.18 -3.42 7.62
CA GLU A 88 -7.39 -2.27 8.02
C GLU A 88 -6.15 -2.06 7.13
N VAL A 89 -6.21 -2.57 5.90
CA VAL A 89 -5.09 -2.55 4.95
C VAL A 89 -5.52 -1.95 3.61
N TYR A 90 -4.64 -1.16 3.02
CA TYR A 90 -4.77 -0.62 1.66
C TYR A 90 -3.57 -1.08 0.83
N GLY A 91 -3.80 -1.61 -0.36
CA GLY A 91 -2.74 -2.08 -1.25
C GLY A 91 -2.73 -1.35 -2.59
N THR A 92 -1.55 -1.01 -3.08
CA THR A 92 -1.40 -0.34 -4.39
C THR A 92 -0.09 -0.71 -5.08
N ASN A 93 0.00 -0.37 -6.36
CA ASN A 93 1.22 -0.42 -7.16
C ASN A 93 1.74 1.00 -7.41
N ALA A 94 3.06 1.17 -7.44
CA ALA A 94 3.67 2.45 -7.79
C ALA A 94 3.34 2.85 -9.22
N VAL A 95 3.41 1.90 -10.16
CA VAL A 95 3.04 2.07 -11.56
C VAL A 95 1.64 1.49 -11.77
N LYS A 96 0.73 2.28 -12.34
CA LYS A 96 -0.69 1.89 -12.48
C LYS A 96 -1.00 1.12 -13.76
N PHE A 97 -0.19 1.27 -14.80
CA PHE A 97 -0.29 0.53 -16.06
C PHE A 97 1.05 0.54 -16.80
N ALA A 98 1.26 -0.41 -17.67
CA ALA A 98 2.49 -0.52 -18.44
C ALA A 98 2.71 0.70 -19.36
N GLY A 99 3.92 1.28 -19.33
CA GLY A 99 4.27 2.47 -20.09
C GLY A 99 3.70 3.77 -19.55
N CYS A 100 3.23 3.76 -18.31
CA CYS A 100 2.81 4.96 -17.58
C CYS A 100 3.99 5.94 -17.45
N ASP A 101 3.71 7.23 -17.62
CA ASP A 101 4.68 8.28 -17.30
C ASP A 101 5.04 8.24 -15.81
N LEU A 102 6.33 8.16 -15.51
CA LEU A 102 6.79 8.03 -14.12
C LEU A 102 6.55 9.30 -13.29
N GLY A 103 6.52 10.46 -13.92
CA GLY A 103 6.17 11.72 -13.25
C GLY A 103 4.72 11.70 -12.77
N LEU A 104 3.80 11.25 -13.62
CA LEU A 104 2.39 11.04 -13.26
C LEU A 104 2.25 9.96 -12.19
N ALA A 105 2.96 8.85 -12.32
CA ALA A 105 2.92 7.76 -11.33
C ALA A 105 3.36 8.27 -9.93
N ARG A 106 4.40 9.10 -9.86
CA ARG A 106 4.84 9.74 -8.61
C ARG A 106 3.76 10.67 -8.03
N GLU A 107 3.13 11.47 -8.87
CA GLU A 107 2.06 12.37 -8.44
C GLU A 107 0.86 11.60 -7.87
N TRP A 108 0.45 10.53 -8.53
CA TRP A 108 -0.66 9.69 -8.04
C TRP A 108 -0.33 9.00 -6.73
N LEU A 109 0.89 8.48 -6.57
CA LEU A 109 1.31 7.86 -5.31
C LEU A 109 1.38 8.88 -4.17
N ARG A 110 1.88 10.11 -4.42
CA ARG A 110 1.84 11.19 -3.43
C ARG A 110 0.42 11.46 -2.96
N ARG A 111 -0.54 11.47 -3.88
CA ARG A 111 -1.96 11.68 -3.57
C ARG A 111 -2.56 10.52 -2.79
N GLU A 112 -2.26 9.28 -3.17
CA GLU A 112 -2.67 8.10 -2.38
C GLU A 112 -2.16 8.18 -0.94
N LEU A 113 -0.88 8.49 -0.76
CA LEU A 113 -0.30 8.64 0.58
C LEU A 113 -0.96 9.75 1.41
N ARG A 114 -1.34 10.85 0.78
CA ARG A 114 -2.05 11.95 1.45
C ARG A 114 -3.49 11.60 1.81
N ILE A 115 -4.15 10.78 1.01
CA ILE A 115 -5.53 10.37 1.25
C ILE A 115 -5.58 9.29 2.33
N VAL A 116 -4.74 8.26 2.21
CA VAL A 116 -4.75 7.11 3.12
C VAL A 116 -4.11 7.45 4.46
N GLU A 117 -3.05 8.27 4.48
CA GLU A 117 -2.31 8.64 5.68
C GLU A 117 -1.93 7.44 6.57
N PRO A 118 -1.26 6.41 6.00
CA PRO A 118 -0.96 5.22 6.77
C PRO A 118 0.04 5.51 7.89
N LYS A 119 0.01 4.71 8.94
CA LYS A 119 1.03 4.71 10.00
C LYS A 119 2.23 3.86 9.63
N LEU A 120 2.00 2.78 8.86
CA LEU A 120 3.03 1.88 8.36
C LEU A 120 2.89 1.70 6.85
N LEU A 121 3.98 1.95 6.13
CA LEU A 121 4.12 1.69 4.70
C LEU A 121 5.01 0.47 4.50
N VAL A 122 4.43 -0.63 4.04
CA VAL A 122 5.15 -1.86 3.72
C VAL A 122 5.61 -1.79 2.26
N VAL A 123 6.91 -1.69 2.06
CA VAL A 123 7.53 -1.48 0.74
C VAL A 123 8.05 -2.81 0.22
N MET A 124 7.38 -3.34 -0.80
CA MET A 124 7.66 -4.67 -1.34
C MET A 124 8.58 -4.58 -2.56
N GLY A 125 9.85 -4.90 -2.36
CA GLY A 125 10.90 -4.91 -3.37
C GLY A 125 11.74 -3.64 -3.42
N GLU A 126 12.98 -3.79 -3.91
CA GLU A 126 13.93 -2.67 -4.08
C GLU A 126 13.43 -1.63 -5.06
N ASP A 127 12.77 -2.05 -6.14
CA ASP A 127 12.22 -1.14 -7.16
C ASP A 127 11.18 -0.20 -6.56
N ALA A 128 10.30 -0.72 -5.70
CA ALA A 128 9.31 0.08 -4.99
C ALA A 128 9.98 1.06 -4.01
N LEU A 129 11.05 0.63 -3.34
CA LEU A 129 11.80 1.49 -2.42
C LEU A 129 12.53 2.61 -3.16
N GLU A 130 13.18 2.32 -4.29
CA GLU A 130 13.83 3.35 -5.12
C GLU A 130 12.81 4.36 -5.66
N PHE A 131 11.65 3.88 -6.10
CA PHE A 131 10.56 4.75 -6.54
C PHE A 131 10.10 5.69 -5.42
N LEU A 132 9.94 5.15 -4.22
CA LEU A 132 9.54 5.90 -3.04
C LEU A 132 10.58 6.95 -2.65
N ASN A 133 11.87 6.61 -2.72
CA ASN A 133 12.97 7.55 -2.46
C ASN A 133 13.01 8.69 -3.48
N GLY A 134 12.56 8.47 -4.72
CA GLY A 134 12.44 9.50 -5.75
C GLY A 134 11.15 10.31 -5.72
N LEU A 135 10.28 10.09 -4.72
CA LEU A 135 8.93 10.65 -4.70
C LEU A 135 8.85 12.13 -4.34
N GLU A 136 9.86 12.69 -3.67
CA GLU A 136 9.84 14.07 -3.15
C GLU A 136 8.61 14.35 -2.26
N PHE A 137 8.30 13.40 -1.38
CA PHE A 137 7.21 13.53 -0.42
C PHE A 137 7.62 14.45 0.75
N PRO A 138 6.73 15.34 1.22
CA PRO A 138 7.08 16.29 2.27
C PRO A 138 7.60 15.62 3.54
N LEU A 139 8.74 16.09 4.04
CA LEU A 139 9.42 15.61 5.25
C LEU A 139 9.91 14.16 5.16
N ALA A 140 9.90 13.56 3.96
CA ALA A 140 10.38 12.20 3.76
C ALA A 140 11.91 12.13 3.91
N ARG A 141 12.36 11.05 4.55
CA ARG A 141 13.77 10.69 4.66
C ARG A 141 14.08 9.56 3.68
N PRO A 142 15.30 9.50 3.13
CA PRO A 142 15.71 8.35 2.32
C PRO A 142 15.61 7.06 3.12
N LEU A 143 15.07 6.02 2.46
CA LEU A 143 14.96 4.68 3.01
C LEU A 143 16.12 3.80 2.52
N GLU A 144 16.60 2.94 3.39
CA GLU A 144 17.62 1.95 3.08
C GLU A 144 16.97 0.57 2.84
N TRP A 145 17.59 -0.23 1.97
CA TRP A 145 17.12 -1.59 1.72
C TRP A 145 17.58 -2.53 2.84
N THR A 146 16.81 -2.56 3.92
CA THR A 146 17.03 -3.42 5.08
C THR A 146 15.76 -4.20 5.38
N PRO A 147 15.50 -5.32 4.65
CA PRO A 147 14.26 -6.07 4.81
C PRO A 147 14.01 -6.54 6.24
N GLY A 148 12.80 -6.27 6.74
CA GLY A 148 12.38 -6.62 8.09
C GLY A 148 12.71 -5.58 9.16
N GLU A 149 13.40 -4.50 8.82
CA GLU A 149 13.73 -3.41 9.74
C GLU A 149 12.84 -2.18 9.46
N ARG A 150 12.14 -1.72 10.48
CA ARG A 150 11.34 -0.49 10.40
C ARG A 150 12.22 0.75 10.36
N GLN A 151 11.85 1.70 9.54
CA GLN A 151 12.53 2.98 9.37
C GLN A 151 11.52 4.12 9.42
N ASN A 152 11.94 5.29 9.87
CA ASN A 152 11.12 6.49 9.78
C ASN A 152 11.15 7.04 8.35
N PHE A 153 10.03 6.96 7.65
CA PHE A 153 9.85 7.59 6.34
C PHE A 153 9.51 9.07 6.47
N THR A 154 8.50 9.37 7.28
CA THR A 154 8.16 10.74 7.68
C THR A 154 7.99 10.78 9.20
N PRO A 155 7.76 11.96 9.82
CA PRO A 155 7.47 12.02 11.25
C PRO A 155 6.25 11.20 11.70
N THR A 156 5.32 10.87 10.78
CA THR A 156 4.07 10.16 11.07
C THR A 156 3.94 8.81 10.38
N ILE A 157 4.85 8.47 9.47
CA ILE A 157 4.80 7.22 8.69
C ILE A 157 6.11 6.47 8.88
N GLU A 158 6.04 5.26 9.43
CA GLU A 158 7.13 4.30 9.40
C GLU A 158 7.11 3.52 8.08
N ALA A 159 8.24 3.07 7.62
CA ALA A 159 8.37 2.18 6.47
C ALA A 159 9.01 0.85 6.87
N LEU A 160 8.51 -0.23 6.28
CA LEU A 160 9.05 -1.57 6.45
C LEU A 160 9.38 -2.16 5.08
N PRO A 161 10.67 -2.22 4.69
CA PRO A 161 11.07 -2.94 3.48
C PRO A 161 10.86 -4.45 3.66
N VAL A 162 10.29 -5.09 2.63
CA VAL A 162 10.16 -6.54 2.55
C VAL A 162 10.50 -6.98 1.13
N PRO A 163 10.92 -8.25 0.90
CA PRO A 163 11.07 -8.75 -0.44
C PRO A 163 9.80 -8.61 -1.27
N ASP A 164 9.93 -8.48 -2.59
CA ASP A 164 8.79 -8.42 -3.48
C ASP A 164 7.94 -9.70 -3.35
N ILE A 165 6.64 -9.52 -3.11
CA ILE A 165 5.73 -10.65 -2.91
C ILE A 165 5.59 -11.49 -4.19
N ASP A 166 5.55 -10.87 -5.36
CA ASP A 166 5.34 -11.58 -6.62
C ASP A 166 6.50 -12.54 -6.94
N SER A 167 7.73 -12.14 -6.65
CA SER A 167 8.92 -13.01 -6.79
C SER A 167 9.12 -13.99 -5.64
N SER A 168 8.31 -13.92 -4.59
CA SER A 168 8.43 -14.75 -3.39
C SER A 168 7.41 -15.90 -3.33
N LEU A 169 6.64 -16.12 -4.40
CA LEU A 169 5.50 -17.06 -4.36
C LEU A 169 5.88 -18.52 -4.62
N ASP A 170 6.93 -18.79 -5.35
CA ASP A 170 7.21 -20.12 -5.91
C ASP A 170 8.34 -20.85 -5.21
N GLU A 171 9.41 -20.14 -4.84
CA GLU A 171 10.61 -20.73 -4.25
C GLU A 171 10.58 -20.70 -2.70
N ALA A 172 10.83 -21.84 -2.06
CA ALA A 172 10.79 -21.95 -0.61
C ALA A 172 11.73 -20.95 0.12
N PRO A 173 12.98 -20.74 -0.30
CA PRO A 173 13.85 -19.73 0.32
C PRO A 173 13.30 -18.31 0.20
N ALA A 174 12.70 -17.97 -0.94
CA ALA A 174 12.10 -16.66 -1.17
C ALA A 174 10.86 -16.44 -0.28
N LYS A 175 10.00 -17.46 -0.15
CA LYS A 175 8.86 -17.44 0.79
C LYS A 175 9.30 -17.22 2.22
N THR A 176 10.36 -17.90 2.65
CA THR A 176 10.92 -17.77 4.00
C THR A 176 11.50 -16.38 4.22
N ALA A 177 12.25 -15.85 3.26
CA ALA A 177 12.81 -14.50 3.34
C ALA A 177 11.71 -13.44 3.42
N PHE A 178 10.66 -13.56 2.60
CA PHE A 178 9.49 -12.68 2.67
C PHE A 178 8.83 -12.73 4.05
N TRP A 179 8.52 -13.93 4.55
CA TRP A 179 7.88 -14.10 5.85
C TRP A 179 8.73 -13.51 6.98
N ASN A 180 10.04 -13.77 6.97
CA ASN A 180 10.94 -13.27 8.01
C ASN A 180 10.98 -11.74 8.09
N ALA A 181 10.82 -11.07 6.96
CA ALA A 181 10.70 -9.60 6.93
C ALA A 181 9.28 -9.14 7.28
N PHE A 182 8.26 -9.75 6.68
CA PHE A 182 6.86 -9.36 6.82
C PHE A 182 6.31 -9.54 8.25
N LYS A 183 6.77 -10.54 8.96
CA LYS A 183 6.32 -10.81 10.34
C LYS A 183 6.58 -9.67 11.33
N ALA A 184 7.47 -8.73 10.99
CA ALA A 184 7.70 -7.53 11.80
C ALA A 184 6.46 -6.64 11.95
N ILE A 185 5.46 -6.78 11.07
CA ILE A 185 4.16 -6.09 11.19
C ILE A 185 3.42 -6.52 12.46
N GLY A 186 3.53 -7.79 12.87
CA GLY A 186 2.79 -8.34 14.02
C GLY A 186 3.06 -7.59 15.33
N PRO A 187 4.31 -7.49 15.80
CA PRO A 187 4.63 -6.71 17.00
C PRO A 187 4.24 -5.25 16.89
N TRP A 188 4.46 -4.63 15.72
CA TRP A 188 4.08 -3.25 15.49
C TRP A 188 2.56 -3.05 15.62
N TRP A 189 1.76 -3.93 15.03
CA TRP A 189 0.29 -3.91 15.12
C TRP A 189 -0.20 -4.06 16.55
N ALA A 190 0.41 -4.98 17.30
CA ALA A 190 0.05 -5.21 18.70
C ALA A 190 0.37 -4.03 19.63
N GLU A 191 1.34 -3.20 19.26
CA GLU A 191 1.75 -2.01 20.01
C GLU A 191 0.89 -0.77 19.70
N LEU A 192 0.03 -0.82 18.68
CA LEU A 192 -0.84 0.31 18.37
C LEU A 192 -1.79 0.59 19.54
N PRO A 193 -1.90 1.85 19.97
CA PRO A 193 -2.80 2.19 21.06
C PRO A 193 -4.25 1.93 20.64
N PRO A 194 -5.08 1.41 21.55
CA PRO A 194 -6.51 1.32 21.30
C PRO A 194 -7.11 2.72 21.16
N TYR A 195 -8.01 2.89 20.22
CA TYR A 195 -8.75 4.16 20.03
C TYR A 195 -9.93 4.28 20.97
#